data_c7ed2b5fa296bb50f8a1416b7ee27d1d
#
_entry.id   c7ed2b5fa296bb50f8a1416b7ee27d1d
#
_cell.length_a   1.000
_cell.length_b   1.000
_cell.length_c   1.000
_cell.angle_alpha   90.00
_cell.angle_beta   90.00
_cell.angle_gamma   90.00
#
_symmetry.space_group_name_H-M   'P 1'
#
loop_
_entity.id
_entity.type
_entity.pdbx_description
1 polymer ?
#
loop_
_entity_poly.entity_id
_entity_poly.type
_entity_poly.pdbx_seq_one_letter_code
_entity_poly.pdbx_strand_id
1 'polypeptide(L)'
;LSTFDLFGFGADDIPTPEQVPELRWFWMTSLPETAAKAAKQLWKGKPGMDLRITKPRKPEWLAQNLDNPFRGWDGAEHIPAAAAKKAANQYRKTRSQLMKLAAAPGEDAQAQALDAVTAYTQTFNKMGFIETEERDEIYMALRGILDALPGDILQKDALIAKFDELHDF
;
A
#
# COMPACT_ATOMS: atom_id res chain seq x y z
N LEU A 1 12.38 11.68 15.08
CA LEU A 1 11.41 11.67 14.00
C LEU A 1 11.39 10.28 13.37
N SER A 2 10.23 9.68 13.21
CA SER A 2 10.00 8.46 12.43
C SER A 2 8.98 8.75 11.33
N THR A 3 9.17 8.15 10.18
CA THR A 3 8.31 8.35 9.01
C THR A 3 8.09 7.03 8.31
N PHE A 4 6.90 6.85 7.78
CA PHE A 4 6.48 5.67 7.03
C PHE A 4 6.10 6.08 5.61
N ASP A 5 6.19 5.15 4.67
CA ASP A 5 5.82 5.33 3.26
C ASP A 5 6.52 6.51 2.55
N LEU A 6 7.83 6.48 2.53
CA LEU A 6 8.67 7.50 1.89
C LEU A 6 9.01 7.16 0.42
N PHE A 7 8.12 6.48 -0.29
CA PHE A 7 8.37 5.97 -1.64
C PHE A 7 8.65 7.06 -2.68
N GLY A 8 8.10 8.26 -2.50
CA GLY A 8 8.30 9.40 -3.37
C GLY A 8 9.47 10.30 -2.98
N PHE A 9 10.18 9.99 -1.88
CA PHE A 9 11.28 10.83 -1.40
C PHE A 9 12.49 10.77 -2.32
N GLY A 10 12.95 11.94 -2.75
CA GLY A 10 14.24 12.12 -3.41
C GLY A 10 15.37 12.38 -2.42
N ALA A 11 16.58 12.53 -2.94
CA ALA A 11 17.75 12.91 -2.13
C ALA A 11 17.59 14.31 -1.52
N ASP A 12 16.94 15.22 -2.24
CA ASP A 12 16.75 16.63 -1.85
C ASP A 12 15.65 16.81 -0.79
N ASP A 13 14.82 15.79 -0.57
CA ASP A 13 13.77 15.82 0.46
C ASP A 13 14.31 15.45 1.85
N ILE A 14 15.54 14.98 1.94
CA ILE A 14 16.16 14.62 3.21
C ILE A 14 16.59 15.89 3.95
N PRO A 15 16.05 16.15 5.16
CA PRO A 15 16.43 17.33 5.93
C PRO A 15 17.91 17.29 6.30
N THR A 16 18.59 18.44 6.16
CA THR A 16 20.00 18.57 6.53
C THR A 16 20.18 18.84 8.03
N PRO A 17 21.35 18.56 8.60
CA PRO A 17 21.66 18.91 9.98
C PRO A 17 21.48 20.39 10.32
N GLU A 18 21.63 21.29 9.34
CA GLU A 18 21.45 22.73 9.51
C GLU A 18 19.98 23.12 9.59
N GLN A 19 19.11 22.41 8.85
CA GLN A 19 17.66 22.64 8.88
C GLN A 19 17.03 22.15 10.18
N VAL A 20 17.58 21.09 10.76
CA VAL A 20 17.06 20.48 12.01
C VAL A 20 18.17 20.20 13.02
N PRO A 21 18.82 21.26 13.58
CA PRO A 21 20.03 21.13 14.39
C PRO A 21 19.82 20.34 15.68
N GLU A 22 18.59 20.35 16.21
CA GLU A 22 18.25 19.67 17.46
C GLU A 22 17.82 18.20 17.29
N LEU A 23 17.78 17.69 16.05
CA LEU A 23 17.40 16.31 15.79
C LEU A 23 18.47 15.35 16.36
N ARG A 24 18.01 14.38 17.17
CA ARG A 24 18.89 13.38 17.82
C ARG A 24 18.64 11.96 17.33
N TRP A 25 17.46 11.69 16.80
CA TRP A 25 17.13 10.42 16.18
C TRP A 25 16.28 10.64 14.93
N PHE A 26 16.57 9.86 13.89
CA PHE A 26 15.89 9.95 12.62
C PHE A 26 15.75 8.56 12.02
N TRP A 27 14.56 8.01 12.11
CA TRP A 27 14.25 6.67 11.62
C TRP A 27 13.37 6.74 10.39
N MET A 28 13.81 6.07 9.34
CA MET A 28 13.14 6.04 8.04
C MET A 28 13.03 4.61 7.54
N THR A 29 11.86 4.27 7.01
CA THR A 29 11.58 2.97 6.41
C THR A 29 11.20 3.14 4.96
N SER A 30 11.63 2.19 4.10
CA SER A 30 11.21 2.13 2.70
C SER A 30 11.61 3.33 1.82
N LEU A 31 12.65 4.07 2.21
CA LEU A 31 13.24 5.11 1.35
C LEU A 31 13.70 4.52 0.02
N PRO A 32 13.58 5.24 -1.10
CA PRO A 32 14.35 4.94 -2.30
C PRO A 32 15.84 4.82 -1.99
N GLU A 33 16.51 3.90 -2.64
CA GLU A 33 17.93 3.59 -2.34
C GLU A 33 18.86 4.80 -2.51
N THR A 34 18.54 5.68 -3.45
CA THR A 34 19.25 6.95 -3.67
C THR A 34 19.09 7.91 -2.50
N ALA A 35 17.87 8.11 -2.03
CA ALA A 35 17.57 8.94 -0.85
C ALA A 35 18.17 8.35 0.43
N ALA A 36 18.16 7.03 0.58
CA ALA A 36 18.79 6.33 1.70
C ALA A 36 20.32 6.55 1.74
N LYS A 37 20.98 6.55 0.59
CA LYS A 37 22.42 6.87 0.47
C LYS A 37 22.69 8.33 0.82
N ALA A 38 21.88 9.26 0.30
CA ALA A 38 22.00 10.69 0.61
C ALA A 38 21.82 10.95 2.11
N ALA A 39 20.79 10.38 2.75
CA ALA A 39 20.55 10.52 4.18
C ALA A 39 21.76 10.04 5.00
N LYS A 40 22.31 8.87 4.69
CA LYS A 40 23.49 8.33 5.36
C LYS A 40 24.70 9.24 5.22
N GLN A 41 24.87 9.88 4.05
CA GLN A 41 25.98 10.78 3.79
C GLN A 41 25.82 12.13 4.51
N LEU A 42 24.63 12.73 4.45
CA LEU A 42 24.31 14.01 5.11
C LEU A 42 24.47 13.96 6.63
N TRP A 43 24.06 12.85 7.23
CA TRP A 43 24.09 12.67 8.67
C TRP A 43 25.33 11.96 9.20
N LYS A 44 26.28 11.66 8.32
CA LYS A 44 27.54 10.99 8.67
C LYS A 44 28.34 11.85 9.64
N GLY A 45 28.69 11.27 10.79
CA GLY A 45 29.58 11.90 11.78
C GLY A 45 28.93 12.99 12.63
N LYS A 46 27.61 13.20 12.55
CA LYS A 46 26.92 14.10 13.49
C LYS A 46 26.87 13.47 14.89
N PRO A 47 27.50 14.10 15.90
CA PRO A 47 27.54 13.53 17.25
C PRO A 47 26.14 13.41 17.86
N GLY A 48 25.88 12.29 18.55
CA GLY A 48 24.62 12.06 19.25
C GLY A 48 23.42 11.80 18.38
N MET A 49 23.63 11.55 17.06
CA MET A 49 22.59 11.22 16.12
C MET A 49 22.38 9.71 16.02
N ASP A 50 21.16 9.22 16.26
CA ASP A 50 20.72 7.84 15.95
C ASP A 50 19.98 7.87 14.61
N LEU A 51 20.67 7.49 13.53
CA LEU A 51 20.10 7.36 12.20
C LEU A 51 19.82 5.90 11.89
N ARG A 52 18.56 5.57 11.70
CA ARG A 52 18.12 4.23 11.28
C ARG A 52 17.38 4.30 9.94
N ILE A 53 17.91 3.58 8.97
CA ILE A 53 17.29 3.44 7.65
C ILE A 53 17.08 1.95 7.41
N THR A 54 15.82 1.55 7.39
CA THR A 54 15.42 0.16 7.19
C THR A 54 14.78 -0.01 5.81
N LYS A 55 14.99 -1.18 5.20
CA LYS A 55 14.39 -1.59 3.91
C LYS A 55 14.50 -0.55 2.80
N PRO A 56 15.68 -0.03 2.47
CA PRO A 56 15.81 0.85 1.30
C PRO A 56 15.31 0.13 0.05
N ARG A 57 14.54 0.84 -0.79
CA ARG A 57 13.84 0.27 -1.93
C ARG A 57 14.58 0.52 -3.22
N LYS A 58 14.81 -0.55 -3.97
CA LYS A 58 15.41 -0.47 -5.31
C LYS A 58 14.43 0.13 -6.32
N PRO A 59 14.93 0.79 -7.40
CA PRO A 59 14.07 1.38 -8.42
C PRO A 59 13.07 0.39 -9.04
N GLU A 60 13.49 -0.88 -9.25
CA GLU A 60 12.63 -1.91 -9.82
C GLU A 60 11.47 -2.27 -8.88
N TRP A 61 11.74 -2.33 -7.57
CA TRP A 61 10.71 -2.57 -6.58
C TRP A 61 9.71 -1.41 -6.52
N LEU A 62 10.21 -0.17 -6.56
CA LEU A 62 9.36 1.04 -6.57
C LEU A 62 8.44 1.03 -7.79
N ALA A 63 8.97 0.78 -8.99
CA ALA A 63 8.20 0.72 -10.23
C ALA A 63 7.10 -0.35 -10.17
N GLN A 64 7.37 -1.53 -9.57
CA GLN A 64 6.40 -2.62 -9.44
C GLN A 64 5.33 -2.37 -8.37
N ASN A 65 5.57 -1.48 -7.43
CA ASN A 65 4.68 -1.22 -6.31
C ASN A 65 4.09 0.21 -6.27
N LEU A 66 4.28 0.98 -7.32
CA LEU A 66 3.78 2.35 -7.39
C LEU A 66 2.27 2.42 -7.17
N ASP A 67 1.52 1.51 -7.80
CA ASP A 67 0.06 1.39 -7.72
C ASP A 67 -0.42 0.39 -6.66
N ASN A 68 0.45 -0.08 -5.78
CA ASN A 68 0.10 -1.02 -4.73
C ASN A 68 -0.31 -0.29 -3.45
N PRO A 69 -1.60 -0.28 -3.07
CA PRO A 69 -2.06 0.38 -1.84
C PRO A 69 -1.48 -0.28 -0.58
N PHE A 70 -1.15 -1.58 -0.64
CA PHE A 70 -0.58 -2.36 0.46
C PHE A 70 0.97 -2.36 0.47
N ARG A 71 1.61 -1.42 -0.22
CA ARG A 71 3.09 -1.35 -0.26
C ARG A 71 3.72 -1.11 1.11
N GLY A 72 3.01 -0.41 2.02
CA GLY A 72 3.42 -0.18 3.39
C GLY A 72 3.50 -1.48 4.22
N TRP A 73 2.69 -2.49 3.89
CA TRP A 73 2.67 -3.78 4.57
C TRP A 73 3.98 -4.55 4.42
N ASP A 74 4.70 -4.35 3.31
CA ASP A 74 6.01 -4.96 3.14
C ASP A 74 7.03 -4.29 4.06
N GLY A 75 7.12 -4.81 5.26
CA GLY A 75 8.07 -4.39 6.26
C GLY A 75 7.50 -3.87 7.55
N ALA A 76 6.20 -3.77 7.65
CA ALA A 76 5.54 -3.61 8.93
C ALA A 76 5.87 -4.82 9.84
N GLU A 77 6.17 -4.55 11.10
CA GLU A 77 6.70 -5.56 12.03
C GLU A 77 5.68 -6.69 12.33
N HIS A 78 4.39 -6.33 12.38
CA HIS A 78 3.29 -7.23 12.68
C HIS A 78 2.72 -7.92 11.43
N ILE A 79 3.12 -7.51 10.21
CA ILE A 79 2.59 -8.07 8.96
C ILE A 79 3.59 -9.06 8.34
N PRO A 80 3.23 -10.35 8.21
CA PRO A 80 4.08 -11.31 7.53
C PRO A 80 4.31 -10.92 6.06
N ALA A 81 5.56 -11.01 5.57
CA ALA A 81 5.92 -10.67 4.19
C ALA A 81 5.09 -11.45 3.14
N ALA A 82 4.73 -12.69 3.45
CA ALA A 82 3.85 -13.51 2.59
C ALA A 82 2.44 -12.93 2.50
N ALA A 83 1.93 -12.34 3.59
CA ALA A 83 0.62 -11.69 3.62
C ALA A 83 0.62 -10.38 2.83
N ALA A 84 1.65 -9.54 2.98
CA ALA A 84 1.82 -8.33 2.17
C ALA A 84 1.83 -8.65 0.66
N LYS A 85 2.56 -9.69 0.24
CA LYS A 85 2.58 -10.16 -1.14
C LYS A 85 1.21 -10.67 -1.60
N LYS A 86 0.50 -11.41 -0.74
CA LYS A 86 -0.84 -11.94 -1.03
C LYS A 86 -1.86 -10.81 -1.19
N ALA A 87 -1.83 -9.79 -0.32
CA ALA A 87 -2.67 -8.60 -0.42
C ALA A 87 -2.46 -7.86 -1.74
N ALA A 88 -1.21 -7.56 -2.10
CA ALA A 88 -0.86 -6.90 -3.36
C ALA A 88 -1.33 -7.70 -4.59
N ASN A 89 -1.17 -9.02 -4.58
CA ASN A 89 -1.61 -9.87 -5.67
C ASN A 89 -3.13 -9.91 -5.79
N GLN A 90 -3.84 -10.01 -4.66
CA GLN A 90 -5.31 -10.00 -4.66
C GLN A 90 -5.86 -8.66 -5.16
N TYR A 91 -5.29 -7.54 -4.72
CA TYR A 91 -5.65 -6.22 -5.22
C TYR A 91 -5.50 -6.12 -6.74
N ARG A 92 -4.34 -6.48 -7.29
CA ARG A 92 -4.09 -6.44 -8.75
C ARG A 92 -5.06 -7.33 -9.51
N LYS A 93 -5.34 -8.53 -8.99
CA LYS A 93 -6.30 -9.46 -9.59
C LYS A 93 -7.70 -8.86 -9.63
N THR A 94 -8.20 -8.38 -8.50
CA THR A 94 -9.54 -7.78 -8.38
C THR A 94 -9.66 -6.55 -9.26
N ARG A 95 -8.68 -5.63 -9.23
CA ARG A 95 -8.65 -4.46 -10.10
C ARG A 95 -8.71 -4.84 -11.57
N SER A 96 -7.89 -5.80 -12.01
CA SER A 96 -7.87 -6.26 -13.41
C SER A 96 -9.19 -6.87 -13.83
N GLN A 97 -9.84 -7.66 -12.97
CA GLN A 97 -11.13 -8.27 -13.26
C GLN A 97 -12.24 -7.21 -13.38
N LEU A 98 -12.36 -6.31 -12.40
CA LEU A 98 -13.39 -5.28 -12.40
C LEU A 98 -13.22 -4.30 -13.57
N MET A 99 -12.00 -3.88 -13.89
CA MET A 99 -11.72 -3.04 -15.05
C MET A 99 -12.12 -3.68 -16.36
N LYS A 100 -11.85 -4.98 -16.55
CA LYS A 100 -12.28 -5.72 -17.75
C LYS A 100 -13.80 -5.81 -17.87
N LEU A 101 -14.48 -6.11 -16.76
CA LEU A 101 -15.95 -6.21 -16.73
C LEU A 101 -16.59 -4.85 -17.02
N ALA A 102 -16.05 -3.77 -16.51
CA ALA A 102 -16.54 -2.42 -16.77
C ALA A 102 -16.29 -1.95 -18.22
N ALA A 103 -15.16 -2.37 -18.82
CA ALA A 103 -14.81 -1.98 -20.20
C ALA A 103 -15.58 -2.78 -21.27
N ALA A 104 -15.94 -4.04 -21.00
CA ALA A 104 -16.64 -4.92 -21.92
C ALA A 104 -17.68 -5.77 -21.18
N PRO A 105 -18.82 -5.15 -20.78
CA PRO A 105 -19.82 -5.82 -19.96
C PRO A 105 -20.59 -6.87 -20.77
N GLY A 106 -20.62 -8.10 -20.24
CA GLY A 106 -21.54 -9.15 -20.66
C GLY A 106 -22.79 -9.18 -19.78
N GLU A 107 -23.73 -10.09 -20.10
CA GLU A 107 -24.98 -10.25 -19.33
C GLU A 107 -24.72 -10.54 -17.84
N ASP A 108 -23.66 -11.27 -17.50
CA ASP A 108 -23.31 -11.67 -16.15
C ASP A 108 -22.26 -10.73 -15.48
N ALA A 109 -21.98 -9.56 -16.05
CA ALA A 109 -20.89 -8.69 -15.59
C ALA A 109 -21.02 -8.32 -14.11
N GLN A 110 -22.24 -8.00 -13.64
CA GLN A 110 -22.50 -7.67 -12.26
C GLN A 110 -22.28 -8.88 -11.33
N ALA A 111 -22.73 -10.06 -11.70
CA ALA A 111 -22.53 -11.28 -10.92
C ALA A 111 -21.03 -11.62 -10.79
N GLN A 112 -20.27 -11.53 -11.89
CA GLN A 112 -18.83 -11.76 -11.89
C GLN A 112 -18.08 -10.68 -11.06
N ALA A 113 -18.57 -9.45 -11.04
CA ALA A 113 -18.01 -8.40 -10.21
C ALA A 113 -18.23 -8.69 -8.70
N LEU A 114 -19.42 -9.17 -8.32
CA LEU A 114 -19.71 -9.61 -6.95
C LEU A 114 -18.81 -10.78 -6.53
N ASP A 115 -18.58 -11.74 -7.44
CA ASP A 115 -17.64 -12.85 -7.19
C ASP A 115 -16.20 -12.34 -6.99
N ALA A 116 -15.77 -11.35 -7.76
CA ALA A 116 -14.45 -10.76 -7.62
C ALA A 116 -14.27 -10.06 -6.27
N VAL A 117 -15.30 -9.32 -5.80
CA VAL A 117 -15.31 -8.67 -4.48
C VAL A 117 -15.38 -9.73 -3.37
N THR A 118 -16.19 -10.76 -3.54
CA THR A 118 -16.25 -11.89 -2.59
C THR A 118 -14.86 -12.52 -2.41
N ALA A 119 -14.16 -12.84 -3.49
CA ALA A 119 -12.82 -13.40 -3.43
C ALA A 119 -11.80 -12.46 -2.79
N TYR A 120 -11.96 -11.14 -3.03
CA TYR A 120 -11.17 -10.10 -2.38
C TYR A 120 -11.35 -10.16 -0.87
N THR A 121 -12.56 -10.01 -0.37
CA THR A 121 -12.91 -9.99 1.05
C THR A 121 -12.47 -11.28 1.76
N GLN A 122 -12.79 -12.44 1.18
CA GLN A 122 -12.41 -13.74 1.73
C GLN A 122 -10.88 -13.96 1.80
N THR A 123 -10.12 -13.26 0.98
CA THR A 123 -8.66 -13.33 1.05
C THR A 123 -8.14 -12.64 2.31
N PHE A 124 -8.73 -11.51 2.68
CA PHE A 124 -8.35 -10.77 3.87
C PHE A 124 -8.92 -11.38 5.15
N ASN A 125 -10.15 -11.90 5.14
CA ASN A 125 -10.72 -12.66 6.28
C ASN A 125 -9.81 -13.81 6.79
N LYS A 126 -8.91 -14.30 5.96
CA LYS A 126 -7.93 -15.34 6.33
C LYS A 126 -6.62 -14.80 6.92
N MET A 127 -6.53 -13.50 7.15
CA MET A 127 -5.34 -12.83 7.67
C MET A 127 -5.59 -12.40 9.12
N GLY A 128 -5.12 -13.22 10.07
CA GLY A 128 -5.42 -13.04 11.50
C GLY A 128 -4.69 -11.89 12.22
N PHE A 129 -4.06 -10.96 11.47
CA PHE A 129 -3.38 -9.78 12.02
C PHE A 129 -4.10 -8.47 11.69
N ILE A 130 -5.25 -8.52 10.99
CA ILE A 130 -5.97 -7.32 10.56
C ILE A 130 -6.61 -6.66 11.77
N GLU A 131 -6.23 -5.40 11.98
CA GLU A 131 -6.80 -4.50 12.98
C GLU A 131 -7.49 -3.32 12.27
N THR A 132 -7.83 -2.28 13.01
CA THR A 132 -8.59 -1.15 12.47
C THR A 132 -7.89 -0.45 11.30
N GLU A 133 -6.57 -0.27 11.38
CA GLU A 133 -5.79 0.42 10.35
C GLU A 133 -5.75 -0.39 9.04
N GLU A 134 -5.43 -1.67 9.13
CA GLU A 134 -5.40 -2.56 7.96
C GLU A 134 -6.79 -2.73 7.33
N ARG A 135 -7.83 -2.81 8.15
CA ARG A 135 -9.21 -2.86 7.67
C ARG A 135 -9.57 -1.63 6.84
N ASP A 136 -9.22 -0.44 7.34
CA ASP A 136 -9.48 0.81 6.62
C ASP A 136 -8.70 0.88 5.32
N GLU A 137 -7.44 0.43 5.30
CA GLU A 137 -6.64 0.35 4.08
C GLU A 137 -7.23 -0.63 3.05
N ILE A 138 -7.73 -1.80 3.49
CA ILE A 138 -8.39 -2.80 2.63
C ILE A 138 -9.65 -2.20 2.00
N TYR A 139 -10.49 -1.53 2.80
CA TYR A 139 -11.68 -0.86 2.33
C TYR A 139 -11.36 0.25 1.33
N MET A 140 -10.41 1.13 1.66
CA MET A 140 -9.99 2.24 0.78
C MET A 140 -9.38 1.75 -0.52
N ALA A 141 -8.63 0.64 -0.49
CA ALA A 141 -8.10 0.02 -1.70
C ALA A 141 -9.21 -0.48 -2.63
N LEU A 142 -10.26 -1.11 -2.09
CA LEU A 142 -11.43 -1.51 -2.87
C LEU A 142 -12.17 -0.30 -3.43
N ARG A 143 -12.44 0.72 -2.60
CA ARG A 143 -13.05 1.98 -3.04
C ARG A 143 -12.28 2.61 -4.18
N GLY A 144 -10.96 2.70 -4.08
CA GLY A 144 -10.11 3.24 -5.13
C GLY A 144 -10.22 2.46 -6.46
N ILE A 145 -10.39 1.13 -6.41
CA ILE A 145 -10.69 0.36 -7.62
C ILE A 145 -12.04 0.79 -8.21
N LEU A 146 -13.09 0.84 -7.40
CA LEU A 146 -14.45 1.13 -7.85
C LEU A 146 -14.59 2.56 -8.39
N ASP A 147 -13.92 3.52 -7.76
CA ASP A 147 -13.92 4.91 -8.20
C ASP A 147 -13.21 5.09 -9.56
N ALA A 148 -12.21 4.25 -9.83
CA ALA A 148 -11.47 4.25 -11.11
C ALA A 148 -12.19 3.49 -12.25
N LEU A 149 -13.30 2.79 -11.98
CA LEU A 149 -14.03 2.05 -13.03
C LEU A 149 -14.67 3.02 -14.02
N PRO A 150 -14.56 2.76 -15.33
CA PRO A 150 -15.22 3.57 -16.34
C PRO A 150 -16.75 3.35 -16.32
N GLY A 151 -17.51 4.47 -16.43
CA GLY A 151 -18.96 4.44 -16.51
C GLY A 151 -19.68 3.94 -15.26
N ASP A 152 -20.99 3.73 -15.41
CA ASP A 152 -21.89 3.31 -14.30
C ASP A 152 -22.52 1.93 -14.56
N ILE A 153 -21.82 1.09 -15.34
CA ILE A 153 -22.34 -0.22 -15.76
C ILE A 153 -22.41 -1.20 -14.58
N LEU A 154 -21.40 -1.16 -13.71
CA LEU A 154 -21.38 -1.96 -12.48
C LEU A 154 -22.00 -1.16 -11.34
N GLN A 155 -22.91 -1.79 -10.62
CA GLN A 155 -23.55 -1.20 -9.44
C GLN A 155 -22.54 -1.15 -8.28
N LYS A 156 -21.78 -0.06 -8.19
CA LYS A 156 -20.67 0.11 -7.23
C LYS A 156 -21.14 -0.03 -5.78
N ASP A 157 -22.33 0.52 -5.45
CA ASP A 157 -22.90 0.41 -4.11
C ASP A 157 -23.20 -1.04 -3.72
N ALA A 158 -23.67 -1.86 -4.67
CA ALA A 158 -23.89 -3.28 -4.43
C ALA A 158 -22.57 -4.04 -4.19
N LEU A 159 -21.48 -3.63 -4.81
CA LEU A 159 -20.15 -4.20 -4.59
C LEU A 159 -19.60 -3.83 -3.22
N ILE A 160 -19.82 -2.60 -2.76
CA ILE A 160 -19.46 -2.18 -1.39
C ILE A 160 -20.33 -2.91 -0.37
N ALA A 161 -21.66 -2.97 -0.58
CA ALA A 161 -22.56 -3.69 0.31
C ALA A 161 -22.16 -5.18 0.44
N LYS A 162 -21.67 -5.79 -0.66
CA LYS A 162 -21.15 -7.17 -0.62
C LYS A 162 -19.89 -7.32 0.19
N PHE A 163 -18.98 -6.34 0.13
CA PHE A 163 -17.80 -6.30 1.00
C PHE A 163 -18.21 -6.17 2.46
N ASP A 164 -19.12 -5.23 2.78
CA ASP A 164 -19.61 -4.97 4.14
C ASP A 164 -20.35 -6.18 4.74
N GLU A 165 -21.06 -6.96 3.90
CA GLU A 165 -21.73 -8.22 4.32
C GLU A 165 -20.72 -9.31 4.70
N LEU A 166 -19.58 -9.37 4.03
CA LEU A 166 -18.68 -10.53 4.07
C LEU A 166 -17.44 -10.34 4.93
N HIS A 167 -17.02 -9.09 5.21
CA HIS A 167 -15.82 -8.88 6.01
C HIS A 167 -16.08 -9.26 7.47
N ASP A 168 -15.14 -9.97 8.08
CA ASP A 168 -15.19 -10.47 9.46
C ASP A 168 -13.93 -10.12 10.28
N PHE A 169 -13.18 -9.10 9.85
CA PHE A 169 -11.99 -8.54 10.49
C PHE A 169 -12.19 -7.12 10.99
#